data_4590b7103c56a11e12b884bc05206f52
#
_entry.id   4590b7103c56a11e12b884bc05206f52
#
_cell.length_a   1.000
_cell.length_b   1.000
_cell.length_c   1.000
_cell.angle_alpha   90.00
_cell.angle_beta   90.00
_cell.angle_gamma   90.00
#
_symmetry.space_group_name_H-M   'P 1'
#
loop_
_entity.id
_entity.type
_entity.pdbx_description
1 polymer ?
#
loop_
_entity_poly.entity_id
_entity_poly.type
_entity_poly.pdbx_seq_one_letter_code
_entity_poly.pdbx_strand_id
1 'polypeptide(L)'
;LSGGQRKRVALAQTLINIGFEHKHVLLIMDEPTNHLDVEMIEWLEHYLNQEKVTLLLVSHDRYFLDAVCEEIWELDESELFVYKGDYENYIEKKAARIENQAASIDKAKNTYRKELEWMRKQPKARTTKSKSREDNFYEVEAKAKQKIIDEQVQLEMKMSRLGGKVAEFKKVYKSYGDKKILSGFDYTFKRGERVGIVGQNGTGKSTFLQMLQNLEPADSGKINIGETIVFGNFSQQGLEIKEDMRVIEYVKNIAENFPLAKGGSLSAAQFLQLFLFSPDQQYTYISKLSGGEKKRLQLLAVLFKNPNFLILDEPTNDLDLATLNVLENFLMDYQGCLLLVSHDRYFMDKLVDHLFVFEGNGVVNDFPGNYTSYRIHLKEKQAQQKTSIHTTLMTNDTTKSIETPASNTEEPVKKEKKKLSYNEQRLYENLEKDIAQLEIEKLQLTDQLGTLSNYEDLQKASNRILEIGKLLEEKEMKWLELSERL
;
A
#
# COMPACT_ATOMS: atom_id res chain seq x y z
N LEU A 1 -24.98 -13.63 -0.90
CA LEU A 1 -23.57 -13.42 -1.21
C LEU A 1 -23.12 -12.08 -0.64
N SER A 2 -21.95 -12.07 0.05
CA SER A 2 -21.29 -10.83 0.48
C SER A 2 -20.83 -10.00 -0.72
N GLY A 3 -20.52 -8.70 -0.52
CA GLY A 3 -20.00 -7.83 -1.59
C GLY A 3 -18.77 -8.42 -2.27
N GLY A 4 -17.79 -8.91 -1.49
CA GLY A 4 -16.59 -9.56 -2.01
C GLY A 4 -16.88 -10.89 -2.75
N GLN A 5 -17.87 -11.66 -2.31
CA GLN A 5 -18.26 -12.88 -3.04
C GLN A 5 -18.90 -12.56 -4.39
N ARG A 6 -19.73 -11.52 -4.48
CA ARG A 6 -20.31 -11.05 -5.75
C ARG A 6 -19.24 -10.58 -6.72
N LYS A 7 -18.26 -9.79 -6.24
CA LYS A 7 -17.13 -9.36 -7.08
C LYS A 7 -16.29 -10.53 -7.58
N ARG A 8 -16.00 -11.54 -6.74
CA ARG A 8 -15.29 -12.76 -7.18
C ARG A 8 -16.02 -13.51 -8.29
N VAL A 9 -17.34 -13.63 -8.18
CA VAL A 9 -18.16 -14.27 -9.24
C VAL A 9 -18.13 -13.45 -10.52
N ALA A 10 -18.29 -12.13 -10.46
CA ALA A 10 -18.20 -11.25 -11.62
C ALA A 10 -16.82 -11.28 -12.29
N LEU A 11 -15.74 -11.27 -11.50
CA LEU A 11 -14.38 -11.42 -12.00
C LEU A 11 -14.19 -12.76 -12.70
N ALA A 12 -14.60 -13.88 -12.08
CA ALA A 12 -14.52 -15.20 -12.67
C ALA A 12 -15.30 -15.27 -14.01
N GLN A 13 -16.49 -14.68 -14.07
CA GLN A 13 -17.29 -14.62 -15.30
C GLN A 13 -16.56 -13.84 -16.40
N THR A 14 -15.93 -12.72 -16.08
CA THR A 14 -15.16 -11.90 -17.03
C THR A 14 -13.95 -12.66 -17.55
N LEU A 15 -13.20 -13.31 -16.66
CA LEU A 15 -11.96 -14.03 -17.01
C LEU A 15 -12.24 -15.33 -17.81
N ILE A 16 -13.32 -16.05 -17.50
CA ILE A 16 -13.73 -17.23 -18.28
C ILE A 16 -14.02 -16.85 -19.74
N ASN A 17 -14.67 -15.72 -19.97
CA ASN A 17 -14.99 -15.26 -21.33
C ASN A 17 -13.72 -14.99 -22.15
N ILE A 18 -12.64 -14.52 -21.54
CA ILE A 18 -11.35 -14.28 -22.22
C ILE A 18 -10.77 -15.60 -22.77
N GLY A 19 -10.86 -16.70 -22.03
CA GLY A 19 -10.32 -18.01 -22.41
C GLY A 19 -10.99 -18.65 -23.63
N PHE A 20 -12.17 -18.18 -24.04
CA PHE A 20 -12.91 -18.71 -25.21
C PHE A 20 -12.70 -17.91 -26.50
N GLU A 21 -12.14 -16.70 -26.41
CA GLU A 21 -11.92 -15.84 -27.57
C GLU A 21 -10.44 -15.81 -27.97
N HIS A 22 -10.10 -16.38 -29.11
CA HIS A 22 -8.73 -16.47 -29.66
C HIS A 22 -8.24 -15.15 -30.33
N LYS A 23 -8.92 -14.02 -30.16
CA LYS A 23 -8.57 -12.75 -30.81
C LYS A 23 -8.13 -11.73 -29.78
N HIS A 24 -7.51 -10.64 -30.26
CA HIS A 24 -7.09 -9.51 -29.43
C HIS A 24 -8.22 -9.04 -28.52
N VAL A 25 -8.04 -9.25 -27.20
CA VAL A 25 -9.01 -8.90 -26.18
C VAL A 25 -8.53 -7.63 -25.48
N LEU A 26 -9.39 -6.62 -25.40
CA LEU A 26 -9.21 -5.49 -24.51
C LEU A 26 -10.00 -5.75 -23.23
N LEU A 27 -9.27 -5.94 -22.13
CA LEU A 27 -9.85 -6.12 -20.81
C LEU A 27 -9.86 -4.77 -20.08
N ILE A 28 -11.05 -4.33 -19.68
CA ILE A 28 -11.23 -3.09 -18.90
C ILE A 28 -11.64 -3.47 -17.49
N MET A 29 -10.87 -3.04 -16.49
CA MET A 29 -11.14 -3.30 -15.09
C MET A 29 -11.15 -2.00 -14.29
N ASP A 30 -12.18 -1.83 -13.44
CA ASP A 30 -12.32 -0.70 -12.53
C ASP A 30 -12.26 -1.21 -11.10
N GLU A 31 -11.21 -0.82 -10.38
CA GLU A 31 -10.93 -1.20 -8.99
C GLU A 31 -11.12 -2.70 -8.71
N PRO A 32 -10.42 -3.60 -9.45
CA PRO A 32 -10.63 -5.04 -9.31
C PRO A 32 -10.14 -5.59 -7.96
N THR A 33 -9.17 -4.94 -7.33
CA THR A 33 -8.57 -5.37 -6.05
C THR A 33 -9.45 -5.07 -4.83
N ASN A 34 -10.39 -4.12 -4.94
CA ASN A 34 -11.27 -3.75 -3.85
C ASN A 34 -12.10 -4.94 -3.33
N HIS A 35 -12.06 -5.18 -2.03
CA HIS A 35 -12.73 -6.26 -1.30
C HIS A 35 -12.22 -7.69 -1.62
N LEU A 36 -11.14 -7.82 -2.39
CA LEU A 36 -10.44 -9.08 -2.55
C LEU A 36 -9.45 -9.26 -1.39
N ASP A 37 -9.25 -10.49 -0.96
CA ASP A 37 -8.15 -10.81 -0.06
C ASP A 37 -6.83 -10.87 -0.85
N VAL A 38 -5.71 -10.77 -0.14
CA VAL A 38 -4.39 -10.66 -0.76
C VAL A 38 -4.04 -11.89 -1.62
N GLU A 39 -4.48 -13.08 -1.22
CA GLU A 39 -4.26 -14.31 -2.00
C GLU A 39 -4.93 -14.24 -3.36
N MET A 40 -6.15 -13.68 -3.42
CA MET A 40 -6.87 -13.46 -4.68
C MET A 40 -6.23 -12.37 -5.53
N ILE A 41 -5.69 -11.32 -4.91
CA ILE A 41 -4.97 -10.26 -5.63
C ILE A 41 -3.71 -10.84 -6.28
N GLU A 42 -2.90 -11.60 -5.55
CA GLU A 42 -1.70 -12.26 -6.08
C GLU A 42 -2.02 -13.27 -7.19
N TRP A 43 -3.12 -14.02 -7.03
CA TRP A 43 -3.58 -14.91 -8.07
C TRP A 43 -3.94 -14.14 -9.34
N LEU A 44 -4.64 -13.00 -9.20
CA LEU A 44 -5.03 -12.14 -10.32
C LEU A 44 -3.80 -11.52 -11.00
N GLU A 45 -2.82 -11.04 -10.23
CA GLU A 45 -1.52 -10.55 -10.74
C GLU A 45 -0.86 -11.61 -11.62
N HIS A 46 -0.76 -12.85 -11.10
CA HIS A 46 -0.13 -13.94 -11.81
C HIS A 46 -0.89 -14.30 -13.09
N TYR A 47 -2.22 -14.36 -13.02
CA TYR A 47 -3.06 -14.66 -14.18
C TYR A 47 -2.91 -13.60 -15.28
N LEU A 48 -3.00 -12.31 -14.93
CA LEU A 48 -2.92 -11.22 -15.92
C LEU A 48 -1.54 -11.14 -16.58
N ASN A 49 -0.47 -11.48 -15.86
CA ASN A 49 0.89 -11.54 -16.42
C ASN A 49 1.12 -12.73 -17.36
N GLN A 50 0.35 -13.81 -17.22
CA GLN A 50 0.47 -14.99 -18.12
C GLN A 50 -0.34 -14.84 -19.40
N GLU A 51 -1.45 -14.11 -19.35
CA GLU A 51 -2.35 -13.96 -20.48
C GLU A 51 -1.91 -12.82 -21.41
N LYS A 52 -2.01 -13.07 -22.72
CA LYS A 52 -1.71 -12.05 -23.75
C LYS A 52 -2.93 -11.17 -24.02
N VAL A 53 -3.29 -10.32 -23.06
CA VAL A 53 -4.42 -9.40 -23.15
C VAL A 53 -3.94 -7.95 -23.16
N THR A 54 -4.66 -7.08 -23.84
CA THR A 54 -4.49 -5.62 -23.65
C THR A 54 -5.32 -5.23 -22.45
N LEU A 55 -4.68 -4.69 -21.42
CA LEU A 55 -5.33 -4.33 -20.16
C LEU A 55 -5.47 -2.80 -20.06
N LEU A 56 -6.67 -2.31 -19.76
CA LEU A 56 -6.93 -0.97 -19.27
C LEU A 56 -7.45 -1.08 -17.85
N LEU A 57 -6.66 -0.64 -16.89
CA LEU A 57 -6.90 -0.80 -15.47
C LEU A 57 -7.05 0.56 -14.78
N VAL A 58 -8.11 0.71 -13.98
CA VAL A 58 -8.23 1.78 -13.01
C VAL A 58 -8.04 1.14 -11.62
N SER A 59 -7.02 1.57 -10.89
CA SER A 59 -6.76 1.06 -9.54
C SER A 59 -6.00 2.08 -8.69
N HIS A 60 -6.22 1.99 -7.38
CA HIS A 60 -5.47 2.71 -6.35
C HIS A 60 -4.45 1.79 -5.64
N ASP A 61 -4.43 0.50 -5.96
CA ASP A 61 -3.45 -0.46 -5.45
C ASP A 61 -2.12 -0.33 -6.21
N ARG A 62 -1.15 0.28 -5.57
CA ARG A 62 0.17 0.62 -6.14
C ARG A 62 0.97 -0.62 -6.52
N TYR A 63 0.97 -1.65 -5.67
CA TYR A 63 1.67 -2.91 -5.97
C TYR A 63 1.03 -3.67 -7.12
N PHE A 64 -0.30 -3.61 -7.21
CA PHE A 64 -1.01 -4.23 -8.32
C PHE A 64 -0.71 -3.53 -9.64
N LEU A 65 -0.66 -2.17 -9.64
CA LEU A 65 -0.24 -1.39 -10.81
C LEU A 65 1.18 -1.76 -11.25
N ASP A 66 2.13 -1.84 -10.32
CA ASP A 66 3.52 -2.21 -10.61
C ASP A 66 3.66 -3.64 -11.15
N ALA A 67 2.84 -4.55 -10.64
CA ALA A 67 2.91 -5.95 -11.02
C ALA A 67 2.36 -6.22 -12.44
N VAL A 68 1.36 -5.45 -12.92
CA VAL A 68 0.61 -5.78 -14.14
C VAL A 68 0.63 -4.71 -15.23
N CYS A 69 1.07 -3.46 -14.94
CA CYS A 69 1.03 -2.34 -15.87
C CYS A 69 2.43 -1.93 -16.33
N GLU A 70 2.59 -1.63 -17.62
CA GLU A 70 3.82 -1.11 -18.22
C GLU A 70 3.83 0.43 -18.30
N GLU A 71 2.63 1.03 -18.32
CA GLU A 71 2.42 2.47 -18.42
C GLU A 71 1.35 2.92 -17.44
N ILE A 72 1.57 4.08 -16.82
CA ILE A 72 0.58 4.74 -15.94
C ILE A 72 0.06 5.98 -16.65
N TRP A 73 -1.26 6.07 -16.77
CA TRP A 73 -1.96 7.20 -17.37
C TRP A 73 -2.63 8.02 -16.29
N GLU A 74 -2.17 9.25 -16.10
CA GLU A 74 -2.75 10.19 -15.16
C GLU A 74 -3.68 11.16 -15.87
N LEU A 75 -4.93 11.22 -15.43
CA LEU A 75 -5.89 12.22 -15.87
C LEU A 75 -5.94 13.34 -14.82
N ASP A 76 -5.40 14.51 -15.14
CA ASP A 76 -5.29 15.65 -14.24
C ASP A 76 -5.64 16.94 -14.96
N GLU A 77 -6.48 17.80 -14.36
CA GLU A 77 -6.95 19.08 -14.92
C GLU A 77 -7.43 19.01 -16.39
N SER A 78 -8.09 17.92 -16.77
CA SER A 78 -8.56 17.61 -18.15
C SER A 78 -7.42 17.34 -19.15
N GLU A 79 -6.20 17.12 -18.71
CA GLU A 79 -5.05 16.69 -19.50
C GLU A 79 -4.69 15.24 -19.16
N LEU A 80 -4.19 14.50 -20.14
CA LEU A 80 -3.73 13.13 -19.99
C LEU A 80 -2.21 13.10 -20.02
N PHE A 81 -1.62 12.65 -18.93
CA PHE A 81 -0.17 12.45 -18.82
C PHE A 81 0.15 10.97 -18.85
N VAL A 82 1.10 10.58 -19.69
CA VAL A 82 1.52 9.17 -19.85
C VAL A 82 2.93 9.00 -19.29
N TYR A 83 3.06 8.07 -18.35
CA TYR A 83 4.32 7.73 -17.71
C TYR A 83 4.67 6.28 -18.00
N LYS A 84 5.86 6.02 -18.55
CA LYS A 84 6.38 4.68 -18.79
C LYS A 84 7.18 4.22 -17.58
N GLY A 85 6.98 2.96 -17.18
CA GLY A 85 7.63 2.34 -16.04
C GLY A 85 6.67 2.12 -14.88
N ASP A 86 7.24 1.84 -13.71
CA ASP A 86 6.57 1.54 -12.47
C ASP A 86 5.97 2.78 -11.75
N TYR A 87 5.31 2.54 -10.65
CA TYR A 87 4.68 3.59 -9.84
C TYR A 87 5.70 4.56 -9.23
N GLU A 88 6.92 4.09 -8.89
CA GLU A 88 7.99 4.92 -8.35
C GLU A 88 8.44 5.96 -9.40
N ASN A 89 8.69 5.52 -10.63
CA ASN A 89 8.98 6.40 -11.77
C ASN A 89 7.86 7.42 -12.03
N TYR A 90 6.59 7.00 -11.87
CA TYR A 90 5.45 7.91 -11.99
C TYR A 90 5.53 9.02 -10.93
N ILE A 91 5.75 8.66 -9.66
CA ILE A 91 5.84 9.64 -8.56
C ILE A 91 6.99 10.62 -8.78
N GLU A 92 8.18 10.15 -9.16
CA GLU A 92 9.34 11.03 -9.45
C GLU A 92 9.04 12.01 -10.59
N LYS A 93 8.53 11.50 -11.71
CA LYS A 93 8.21 12.33 -12.87
C LYS A 93 7.06 13.32 -12.59
N LYS A 94 6.07 12.90 -11.80
CA LYS A 94 5.00 13.78 -11.33
C LYS A 94 5.54 14.90 -10.45
N ALA A 95 6.39 14.58 -9.48
CA ALA A 95 7.04 15.56 -8.62
C ALA A 95 7.85 16.60 -9.43
N ALA A 96 8.66 16.12 -10.38
CA ALA A 96 9.42 16.98 -11.29
C ALA A 96 8.51 17.85 -12.17
N ARG A 97 7.37 17.33 -12.64
CA ARG A 97 6.37 18.09 -13.39
C ARG A 97 5.78 19.24 -12.56
N ILE A 98 5.37 18.93 -11.33
CA ILE A 98 4.79 19.91 -10.40
C ILE A 98 5.81 21.00 -10.06
N GLU A 99 7.07 20.64 -9.79
CA GLU A 99 8.14 21.60 -9.53
C GLU A 99 8.40 22.52 -10.73
N ASN A 100 8.48 21.96 -11.93
CA ASN A 100 8.63 22.74 -13.17
C ASN A 100 7.45 23.70 -13.41
N GLN A 101 6.23 23.24 -13.12
CA GLN A 101 5.02 24.07 -13.21
C GLN A 101 5.07 25.20 -12.18
N ALA A 102 5.47 24.92 -10.93
CA ALA A 102 5.65 25.92 -9.88
C ALA A 102 6.67 26.99 -10.29
N ALA A 103 7.84 26.56 -10.78
CA ALA A 103 8.87 27.47 -11.28
C ALA A 103 8.39 28.32 -12.46
N SER A 104 7.56 27.76 -13.35
CA SER A 104 6.96 28.47 -14.48
C SER A 104 5.97 29.54 -14.02
N ILE A 105 5.12 29.22 -13.03
CA ILE A 105 4.16 30.16 -12.43
C ILE A 105 4.89 31.29 -11.70
N ASP A 106 5.96 31.02 -10.97
CA ASP A 106 6.74 32.04 -10.28
C ASP A 106 7.47 32.98 -11.27
N LYS A 107 7.99 32.44 -12.36
CA LYS A 107 8.48 33.27 -13.47
C LYS A 107 7.37 34.15 -14.06
N ALA A 108 6.18 33.58 -14.27
CA ALA A 108 5.02 34.32 -14.76
C ALA A 108 4.58 35.42 -13.78
N LYS A 109 4.56 35.17 -12.46
CA LYS A 109 4.28 36.18 -11.42
C LYS A 109 5.28 37.33 -11.46
N ASN A 110 6.57 37.04 -11.62
CA ASN A 110 7.60 38.07 -11.70
C ASN A 110 7.46 38.92 -13.00
N THR A 111 7.14 38.29 -14.12
CA THR A 111 6.86 38.96 -15.37
C THR A 111 5.59 39.79 -15.26
N TYR A 112 4.52 39.24 -14.70
CA TYR A 112 3.26 39.95 -14.45
C TYR A 112 3.44 41.25 -13.65
N ARG A 113 4.25 41.21 -12.58
CA ARG A 113 4.55 42.47 -11.83
C ARG A 113 5.16 43.56 -12.70
N LYS A 114 6.12 43.19 -13.57
CA LYS A 114 6.76 44.15 -14.50
C LYS A 114 5.79 44.66 -15.56
N GLU A 115 5.02 43.76 -16.14
CA GLU A 115 4.04 44.11 -17.18
C GLU A 115 2.85 44.92 -16.61
N LEU A 116 2.46 44.65 -15.34
CA LEU A 116 1.44 45.42 -14.63
C LEU A 116 1.87 46.88 -14.42
N GLU A 117 3.15 47.12 -14.06
CA GLU A 117 3.70 48.47 -13.96
C GLU A 117 3.68 49.18 -15.31
N TRP A 118 4.02 48.47 -16.40
CA TRP A 118 3.94 49.01 -17.73
C TRP A 118 2.48 49.30 -18.14
N MET A 119 1.55 48.43 -17.79
CA MET A 119 0.12 48.58 -18.10
C MET A 119 -0.49 49.77 -17.34
N ARG A 120 -0.03 50.09 -16.14
CA ARG A 120 -0.48 51.22 -15.33
C ARG A 120 0.08 52.57 -15.85
N LYS A 121 1.23 52.58 -16.55
CA LYS A 121 1.81 53.81 -17.12
C LYS A 121 0.99 54.26 -18.34
N GLN A 122 0.66 55.56 -18.37
CA GLN A 122 0.01 56.15 -19.56
C GLN A 122 0.96 56.16 -20.77
N PRO A 123 0.46 55.93 -21.99
CA PRO A 123 1.27 56.09 -23.19
C PRO A 123 1.82 57.49 -23.32
N LYS A 124 3.09 57.62 -23.78
CA LYS A 124 3.65 58.93 -24.10
C LYS A 124 2.82 59.61 -25.18
N ALA A 125 2.71 60.95 -25.15
CA ALA A 125 1.89 61.75 -26.08
C ALA A 125 2.03 61.30 -27.54
N ARG A 126 0.88 61.06 -28.22
CA ARG A 126 0.74 60.59 -29.62
C ARG A 126 1.07 59.15 -29.95
N THR A 127 1.21 58.23 -28.94
CA THR A 127 1.38 56.81 -29.20
C THR A 127 0.30 55.99 -28.48
N THR A 128 -0.20 54.94 -29.14
CA THR A 128 -1.06 53.89 -28.53
C THR A 128 -0.19 52.78 -27.94
N LYS A 129 -0.68 52.09 -26.91
CA LYS A 129 -0.02 50.89 -26.40
C LYS A 129 0.02 49.80 -27.47
N SER A 130 1.06 49.02 -27.49
CA SER A 130 1.18 47.89 -28.43
C SER A 130 0.14 46.82 -28.07
N LYS A 131 -0.78 46.56 -29.00
CA LYS A 131 -1.83 45.55 -28.85
C LYS A 131 -1.27 44.16 -28.56
N SER A 132 -0.20 43.76 -29.27
CA SER A 132 0.48 42.48 -29.04
C SER A 132 1.03 42.35 -27.61
N ARG A 133 1.49 43.45 -26.99
CA ARG A 133 1.99 43.40 -25.60
C ARG A 133 0.84 43.40 -24.59
N GLU A 134 -0.30 44.02 -24.95
CA GLU A 134 -1.53 43.91 -24.14
C GLU A 134 -2.08 42.46 -24.15
N ASP A 135 -2.10 41.82 -25.33
CA ASP A 135 -2.53 40.41 -25.44
C ASP A 135 -1.61 39.49 -24.62
N ASN A 136 -0.29 39.66 -24.74
CA ASN A 136 0.70 38.92 -23.94
C ASN A 136 0.55 39.17 -22.42
N PHE A 137 0.17 40.38 -22.01
CA PHE A 137 -0.13 40.70 -20.61
C PHE A 137 -1.25 39.82 -20.06
N TYR A 138 -2.34 39.61 -20.77
CA TYR A 138 -3.45 38.77 -20.33
C TYR A 138 -3.07 37.29 -20.27
N GLU A 139 -2.22 36.80 -21.18
CA GLU A 139 -1.70 35.43 -21.11
C GLU A 139 -0.81 35.23 -19.87
N VAL A 140 0.10 36.20 -19.62
CA VAL A 140 0.96 36.16 -18.44
C VAL A 140 0.15 36.28 -17.13
N GLU A 141 -0.89 37.12 -17.14
CA GLU A 141 -1.82 37.27 -16.02
C GLU A 141 -2.56 35.97 -15.76
N ALA A 142 -3.08 35.30 -16.78
CA ALA A 142 -3.76 34.02 -16.64
C ALA A 142 -2.84 32.96 -16.02
N LYS A 143 -1.59 32.85 -16.51
CA LYS A 143 -0.58 31.96 -15.92
C LYS A 143 -0.18 32.33 -14.48
N ALA A 144 0.01 33.62 -14.20
CA ALA A 144 0.40 34.09 -12.86
C ALA A 144 -0.70 33.90 -11.80
N LYS A 145 -1.96 33.82 -12.23
CA LYS A 145 -3.11 33.57 -11.35
C LYS A 145 -3.37 32.09 -11.11
N GLN A 146 -2.73 31.17 -11.83
CA GLN A 146 -2.80 29.74 -11.53
C GLN A 146 -2.27 29.51 -10.12
N LYS A 147 -3.05 28.81 -9.32
CA LYS A 147 -2.66 28.40 -7.97
C LYS A 147 -2.28 26.94 -8.04
N ILE A 148 -1.02 26.62 -7.78
CA ILE A 148 -0.66 25.26 -7.40
C ILE A 148 -1.10 25.13 -5.95
N ILE A 149 -1.93 24.16 -5.68
CA ILE A 149 -2.31 23.78 -4.32
C ILE A 149 -1.13 22.94 -3.82
N ASP A 150 -0.11 23.62 -3.30
CA ASP A 150 1.00 22.96 -2.61
C ASP A 150 0.55 22.70 -1.16
N GLU A 151 -0.03 21.54 -0.93
CA GLU A 151 -0.59 21.15 0.37
C GLU A 151 0.33 20.21 1.14
N GLN A 152 1.60 20.53 1.25
CA GLN A 152 2.48 19.91 2.25
C GLN A 152 2.36 20.66 3.59
N VAL A 153 1.19 20.64 4.21
CA VAL A 153 1.06 21.06 5.60
C VAL A 153 1.40 19.87 6.49
N GLN A 154 2.58 19.91 7.11
CA GLN A 154 2.92 18.98 8.19
C GLN A 154 1.95 19.22 9.36
N LEU A 155 1.10 18.24 9.61
CA LEU A 155 0.10 18.26 10.68
C LEU A 155 0.70 17.64 11.95
N GLU A 156 1.50 18.40 12.66
CA GLU A 156 1.87 18.00 14.03
C GLU A 156 0.67 18.19 14.97
N MET A 157 0.04 17.09 15.33
CA MET A 157 -1.15 17.09 16.20
C MET A 157 -0.79 17.18 17.69
N LYS A 158 -1.52 17.97 18.45
CA LYS A 158 -1.51 17.87 19.90
C LYS A 158 -2.51 16.80 20.32
N MET A 159 -2.00 15.62 20.61
CA MET A 159 -2.84 14.50 21.03
C MET A 159 -3.37 14.66 22.46
N SER A 160 -4.54 14.08 22.72
CA SER A 160 -5.06 13.87 24.06
C SER A 160 -4.10 12.96 24.84
N ARG A 161 -3.95 13.21 26.16
CA ARG A 161 -3.00 12.49 27.01
C ARG A 161 -3.32 10.99 27.04
N LEU A 162 -2.37 10.18 26.61
CA LEU A 162 -2.44 8.72 26.73
C LEU A 162 -1.92 8.28 28.10
N GLY A 163 -2.75 7.58 28.87
CA GLY A 163 -2.35 6.99 30.16
C GLY A 163 -1.38 5.81 29.98
N GLY A 164 -0.85 5.28 31.08
CA GLY A 164 0.07 4.14 31.06
C GLY A 164 -0.57 2.82 30.66
N LYS A 165 -1.89 2.64 30.84
CA LYS A 165 -2.65 1.47 30.39
C LYS A 165 -3.45 1.86 29.15
N VAL A 166 -3.23 1.13 28.05
CA VAL A 166 -3.94 1.35 26.80
C VAL A 166 -5.10 0.36 26.70
N ALA A 167 -4.85 -0.86 26.34
CA ALA A 167 -5.85 -1.94 26.30
C ALA A 167 -5.16 -3.28 26.62
N GLU A 168 -5.84 -4.14 27.36
CA GLU A 168 -5.31 -5.43 27.82
C GLU A 168 -6.35 -6.50 27.60
N PHE A 169 -5.99 -7.53 26.85
CA PHE A 169 -6.78 -8.76 26.66
C PHE A 169 -6.18 -9.84 27.55
N LYS A 170 -7.01 -10.51 28.36
CA LYS A 170 -6.59 -11.60 29.25
C LYS A 170 -7.41 -12.84 28.95
N LYS A 171 -6.78 -13.83 28.32
CA LYS A 171 -7.39 -15.13 27.99
C LYS A 171 -8.78 -14.97 27.38
N VAL A 172 -8.86 -14.18 26.33
CA VAL A 172 -10.14 -13.84 25.72
C VAL A 172 -10.55 -14.91 24.73
N TYR A 173 -11.80 -15.37 24.88
CA TYR A 173 -12.43 -16.34 24.01
C TYR A 173 -13.69 -15.73 23.36
N LYS A 174 -13.90 -16.03 22.09
CA LYS A 174 -15.11 -15.64 21.34
C LYS A 174 -15.42 -16.67 20.27
N SER A 175 -16.69 -17.06 20.19
CA SER A 175 -17.19 -17.99 19.17
C SER A 175 -18.60 -17.61 18.71
N TYR A 176 -18.95 -18.00 17.50
CA TYR A 176 -20.31 -17.91 16.95
C TYR A 176 -20.70 -19.31 16.46
N GLY A 177 -21.51 -20.02 17.25
CA GLY A 177 -21.78 -21.42 17.00
C GLY A 177 -20.49 -22.24 16.98
N ASP A 178 -20.27 -22.98 15.91
CA ASP A 178 -19.05 -23.80 15.74
C ASP A 178 -17.80 -23.01 15.35
N LYS A 179 -17.98 -21.74 14.94
CA LYS A 179 -16.88 -20.91 14.46
C LYS A 179 -16.17 -20.20 15.59
N LYS A 180 -14.94 -20.61 15.86
CA LYS A 180 -14.05 -19.96 16.85
C LYS A 180 -13.43 -18.70 16.23
N ILE A 181 -13.58 -17.58 16.91
CA ILE A 181 -13.00 -16.27 16.50
C ILE A 181 -11.73 -15.98 17.28
N LEU A 182 -11.74 -16.20 18.60
CA LEU A 182 -10.58 -16.10 19.48
C LEU A 182 -10.55 -17.29 20.43
N SER A 183 -9.37 -17.85 20.65
CA SER A 183 -9.14 -18.99 21.54
C SER A 183 -8.03 -18.68 22.55
N GLY A 184 -8.37 -17.93 23.62
CA GLY A 184 -7.43 -17.61 24.69
C GLY A 184 -6.44 -16.52 24.31
N PHE A 185 -6.87 -15.51 23.59
CA PHE A 185 -6.01 -14.41 23.17
C PHE A 185 -5.58 -13.56 24.37
N ASP A 186 -4.25 -13.42 24.54
CA ASP A 186 -3.59 -12.60 25.56
C ASP A 186 -2.73 -11.54 24.88
N TYR A 187 -3.01 -10.26 25.14
CA TYR A 187 -2.21 -9.17 24.59
C TYR A 187 -2.36 -7.87 25.39
N THR A 188 -1.28 -7.09 25.49
CA THR A 188 -1.30 -5.79 26.13
C THR A 188 -0.75 -4.74 25.18
N PHE A 189 -1.62 -3.84 24.72
CA PHE A 189 -1.23 -2.75 23.84
C PHE A 189 -0.33 -1.75 24.55
N LYS A 190 0.77 -1.40 23.89
CA LYS A 190 1.70 -0.37 24.33
C LYS A 190 1.30 1.00 23.78
N ARG A 191 1.81 2.03 24.43
CA ARG A 191 1.58 3.40 23.97
C ARG A 191 2.25 3.67 22.63
N GLY A 192 1.52 4.24 21.68
CA GLY A 192 2.02 4.58 20.35
C GLY A 192 2.26 3.39 19.44
N GLU A 193 1.75 2.23 19.81
CA GLU A 193 1.91 0.98 19.05
C GLU A 193 1.09 1.01 17.76
N ARG A 194 1.67 0.51 16.68
CA ARG A 194 1.09 0.47 15.34
C ARG A 194 0.95 -0.97 14.88
N VAL A 195 -0.26 -1.48 14.91
CA VAL A 195 -0.55 -2.89 14.63
C VAL A 195 -1.34 -3.02 13.34
N GLY A 196 -0.88 -3.86 12.44
CA GLY A 196 -1.65 -4.28 11.28
C GLY A 196 -2.42 -5.57 11.56
N ILE A 197 -3.61 -5.70 11.02
CA ILE A 197 -4.39 -6.93 11.09
C ILE A 197 -4.50 -7.53 9.69
N VAL A 198 -4.07 -8.77 9.55
CA VAL A 198 -4.13 -9.54 8.31
C VAL A 198 -4.82 -10.88 8.51
N GLY A 199 -5.40 -11.41 7.44
CA GLY A 199 -6.08 -12.72 7.46
C GLY A 199 -7.20 -12.77 6.43
N GLN A 200 -7.64 -13.98 6.12
CA GLN A 200 -8.71 -14.22 5.15
C GLN A 200 -10.03 -13.56 5.60
N ASN A 201 -10.90 -13.31 4.63
CA ASN A 201 -12.21 -12.75 4.91
C ASN A 201 -13.05 -13.70 5.76
N GLY A 202 -13.66 -13.14 6.81
CA GLY A 202 -14.49 -13.92 7.74
C GLY A 202 -13.71 -14.61 8.87
N THR A 203 -12.43 -14.41 9.07
CA THR A 203 -11.65 -14.97 10.20
C THR A 203 -11.92 -14.30 11.54
N GLY A 204 -12.67 -13.19 11.57
CA GLY A 204 -13.09 -12.53 12.81
C GLY A 204 -12.42 -11.17 13.05
N LYS A 205 -11.74 -10.59 12.05
CA LYS A 205 -11.09 -9.28 12.17
C LYS A 205 -12.03 -8.20 12.70
N SER A 206 -13.18 -7.99 12.06
CA SER A 206 -14.17 -6.97 12.49
C SER A 206 -14.76 -7.27 13.88
N THR A 207 -14.95 -8.55 14.23
CA THR A 207 -15.40 -8.93 15.58
C THR A 207 -14.36 -8.55 16.63
N PHE A 208 -13.09 -8.76 16.35
CA PHE A 208 -11.98 -8.35 17.23
C PHE A 208 -11.98 -6.82 17.45
N LEU A 209 -12.17 -6.03 16.37
CA LEU A 209 -12.27 -4.58 16.48
C LEU A 209 -13.47 -4.13 17.31
N GLN A 210 -14.62 -4.80 17.19
CA GLN A 210 -15.81 -4.51 18.00
C GLN A 210 -15.59 -4.85 19.47
N MET A 211 -14.92 -5.98 19.76
CA MET A 211 -14.58 -6.37 21.13
C MET A 211 -13.63 -5.39 21.79
N LEU A 212 -12.62 -4.91 21.07
CA LEU A 212 -11.68 -3.88 21.55
C LEU A 212 -12.42 -2.58 21.92
N GLN A 213 -13.48 -2.23 21.18
CA GLN A 213 -14.30 -1.04 21.45
C GLN A 213 -15.40 -1.29 22.49
N ASN A 214 -15.45 -2.50 23.07
CA ASN A 214 -16.51 -2.93 24.00
C ASN A 214 -17.93 -2.88 23.41
N LEU A 215 -18.04 -2.98 22.07
CA LEU A 215 -19.30 -3.07 21.35
C LEU A 215 -19.83 -4.51 21.29
N GLU A 216 -18.93 -5.48 21.33
CA GLU A 216 -19.23 -6.91 21.35
C GLU A 216 -18.56 -7.54 22.59
N PRO A 217 -19.33 -8.25 23.46
CA PRO A 217 -18.76 -8.87 24.66
C PRO A 217 -17.97 -10.13 24.31
N ALA A 218 -16.92 -10.41 25.10
CA ALA A 218 -16.22 -11.69 25.07
C ALA A 218 -17.09 -12.79 25.71
N ASP A 219 -16.98 -14.03 25.22
CA ASP A 219 -17.64 -15.20 25.83
C ASP A 219 -16.99 -15.56 27.16
N SER A 220 -15.65 -15.43 27.23
CA SER A 220 -14.88 -15.56 28.48
C SER A 220 -13.56 -14.79 28.37
N GLY A 221 -12.90 -14.58 29.53
CA GLY A 221 -11.75 -13.72 29.66
C GLY A 221 -12.10 -12.31 30.07
N LYS A 222 -11.14 -11.39 29.99
CA LYS A 222 -11.33 -9.98 30.37
C LYS A 222 -10.65 -9.07 29.36
N ILE A 223 -11.34 -8.00 28.98
CA ILE A 223 -10.81 -6.89 28.18
C ILE A 223 -10.83 -5.66 29.09
N ASN A 224 -9.65 -5.12 29.37
CA ASN A 224 -9.48 -3.92 30.18
C ASN A 224 -9.03 -2.77 29.27
N ILE A 225 -9.81 -1.71 29.20
CA ILE A 225 -9.51 -0.51 28.42
C ILE A 225 -9.15 0.62 29.36
N GLY A 226 -8.10 1.37 29.05
CA GLY A 226 -7.68 2.53 29.84
C GLY A 226 -8.73 3.65 29.80
N GLU A 227 -9.01 4.26 30.95
CA GLU A 227 -10.02 5.34 31.09
C GLU A 227 -9.75 6.57 30.22
N THR A 228 -8.50 6.78 29.83
CA THR A 228 -8.07 7.94 29.01
C THR A 228 -8.15 7.65 27.50
N ILE A 229 -8.58 6.46 27.10
CA ILE A 229 -8.66 6.07 25.68
C ILE A 229 -9.86 6.74 25.03
N VAL A 230 -9.56 7.43 23.93
CA VAL A 230 -10.55 8.01 23.01
C VAL A 230 -10.40 7.28 21.68
N PHE A 231 -11.33 6.39 21.38
CA PHE A 231 -11.33 5.66 20.11
C PHE A 231 -11.79 6.55 18.96
N GLY A 232 -11.03 6.52 17.87
CA GLY A 232 -11.49 6.93 16.55
C GLY A 232 -11.70 5.69 15.70
N ASN A 233 -12.91 5.40 15.30
CA ASN A 233 -13.23 4.23 14.51
C ASN A 233 -13.70 4.65 13.12
N PHE A 234 -12.94 4.25 12.10
CA PHE A 234 -13.34 4.32 10.71
C PHE A 234 -13.72 2.91 10.26
N SER A 235 -15.00 2.70 9.99
CA SER A 235 -15.53 1.40 9.57
C SER A 235 -16.13 1.49 8.16
N GLN A 236 -16.37 0.33 7.56
CA GLN A 236 -17.04 0.22 6.25
C GLN A 236 -18.49 0.71 6.27
N GLN A 237 -19.10 0.83 7.46
CA GLN A 237 -20.43 1.42 7.60
C GLN A 237 -20.35 2.90 7.25
N GLY A 238 -21.23 3.35 6.34
CA GLY A 238 -21.23 4.73 5.86
C GLY A 238 -21.53 5.76 6.96
N LEU A 239 -21.46 7.05 6.60
CA LEU A 239 -21.89 8.15 7.47
C LEU A 239 -23.37 8.01 7.84
N GLU A 240 -23.65 7.87 9.12
CA GLU A 240 -25.03 8.00 9.63
C GLU A 240 -25.36 9.49 9.80
N ILE A 241 -26.12 10.03 8.86
CA ILE A 241 -26.53 11.43 8.87
C ILE A 241 -28.04 11.45 9.18
N LYS A 242 -28.39 12.03 10.33
CA LYS A 242 -29.79 12.13 10.75
C LYS A 242 -30.55 13.22 9.98
N GLU A 243 -29.87 14.30 9.65
CA GLU A 243 -30.41 15.44 8.89
C GLU A 243 -29.42 15.87 7.83
N ASP A 244 -29.89 16.20 6.62
CA ASP A 244 -29.02 16.67 5.55
C ASP A 244 -28.49 18.08 5.88
N MET A 245 -27.18 18.21 5.99
CA MET A 245 -26.51 19.46 6.35
C MET A 245 -25.31 19.72 5.43
N ARG A 246 -24.74 20.91 5.48
CA ARG A 246 -23.52 21.22 4.73
C ARG A 246 -22.31 20.55 5.34
N VAL A 247 -21.31 20.23 4.49
CA VAL A 247 -20.08 19.59 4.91
C VAL A 247 -19.39 20.34 6.07
N ILE A 248 -19.28 21.68 5.94
CA ILE A 248 -18.66 22.53 6.98
C ILE A 248 -19.44 22.51 8.29
N GLU A 249 -20.77 22.48 8.25
CA GLU A 249 -21.64 22.43 9.42
C GLU A 249 -21.47 21.09 10.16
N TYR A 250 -21.39 20.00 9.41
CA TYR A 250 -21.18 18.67 9.96
C TYR A 250 -19.86 18.60 10.77
N VAL A 251 -18.75 19.13 10.20
CA VAL A 251 -17.46 19.11 10.88
C VAL A 251 -17.44 20.06 12.09
N LYS A 252 -18.07 21.26 11.98
CA LYS A 252 -18.19 22.20 13.10
C LYS A 252 -19.02 21.63 14.26
N ASN A 253 -20.00 20.78 13.99
CA ASN A 253 -20.76 20.11 15.05
C ASN A 253 -19.91 19.11 15.86
N ILE A 254 -18.79 18.63 15.31
CA ILE A 254 -17.84 17.77 16.01
C ILE A 254 -16.92 18.61 16.89
N ALA A 255 -16.28 19.63 16.31
CA ALA A 255 -15.44 20.61 17.00
C ALA A 255 -15.28 21.87 16.13
N GLU A 256 -15.09 23.04 16.75
CA GLU A 256 -14.82 24.28 16.01
C GLU A 256 -13.39 24.36 15.48
N ASN A 257 -12.45 23.85 16.26
CA ASN A 257 -11.02 23.94 15.97
C ASN A 257 -10.29 22.65 16.33
N PHE A 258 -9.25 22.35 15.56
CA PHE A 258 -8.38 21.20 15.73
C PHE A 258 -7.04 21.65 16.35
N PRO A 259 -6.61 21.14 17.51
CA PRO A 259 -5.42 21.60 18.22
C PRO A 259 -4.13 21.09 17.55
N LEU A 260 -3.13 21.97 17.36
CA LEU A 260 -1.80 21.64 16.85
C LEU A 260 -0.77 21.48 17.99
N ALA A 261 0.25 20.61 17.77
CA ALA A 261 1.27 20.31 18.79
C ALA A 261 2.16 21.51 19.14
N LYS A 262 2.54 22.31 18.15
CA LYS A 262 3.38 23.51 18.34
C LYS A 262 2.64 24.75 18.85
N GLY A 263 1.38 24.59 19.23
CA GLY A 263 0.49 25.70 19.58
C GLY A 263 -0.27 26.22 18.36
N GLY A 264 -1.45 26.83 18.64
CA GLY A 264 -2.40 27.19 17.58
C GLY A 264 -3.45 26.13 17.34
N SER A 265 -4.34 26.40 16.42
CA SER A 265 -5.42 25.49 16.03
C SER A 265 -5.78 25.70 14.54
N LEU A 266 -6.22 24.63 13.90
CA LEU A 266 -6.81 24.68 12.57
C LEU A 266 -8.33 24.81 12.69
N SER A 267 -8.92 25.72 11.94
CA SER A 267 -10.37 25.78 11.81
C SER A 267 -10.90 24.59 11.04
N ALA A 268 -12.19 24.26 11.22
CA ALA A 268 -12.85 23.20 10.45
C ALA A 268 -12.69 23.38 8.94
N ALA A 269 -12.73 24.62 8.43
CA ALA A 269 -12.53 24.91 7.00
C ALA A 269 -11.11 24.60 6.51
N GLN A 270 -10.08 24.95 7.28
CA GLN A 270 -8.70 24.64 6.96
C GLN A 270 -8.43 23.14 6.99
N PHE A 271 -9.00 22.41 7.97
CA PHE A 271 -8.87 20.98 8.07
C PHE A 271 -9.58 20.25 6.91
N LEU A 272 -10.76 20.73 6.51
CA LEU A 272 -11.46 20.25 5.32
C LEU A 272 -10.61 20.46 4.04
N GLN A 273 -9.96 21.61 3.93
CA GLN A 273 -9.11 21.92 2.78
C GLN A 273 -7.90 20.99 2.70
N LEU A 274 -7.29 20.62 3.83
CA LEU A 274 -6.21 19.63 3.89
C LEU A 274 -6.63 18.25 3.37
N PHE A 275 -7.88 17.88 3.58
CA PHE A 275 -8.47 16.66 3.04
C PHE A 275 -9.16 16.90 1.69
N LEU A 276 -8.65 17.84 0.91
CA LEU A 276 -9.03 18.10 -0.49
C LEU A 276 -10.52 18.47 -0.70
N PHE A 277 -11.18 19.06 0.32
CA PHE A 277 -12.48 19.71 0.12
C PHE A 277 -12.28 21.17 -0.29
N SER A 278 -12.57 21.49 -1.53
CA SER A 278 -12.53 22.88 -2.02
C SER A 278 -13.51 23.77 -1.25
N PRO A 279 -13.30 25.09 -1.20
CA PRO A 279 -14.22 26.02 -0.52
C PRO A 279 -15.68 25.84 -0.98
N ASP A 280 -15.92 25.60 -2.26
CA ASP A 280 -17.27 25.39 -2.80
C ASP A 280 -17.88 24.06 -2.31
N GLN A 281 -17.09 22.99 -2.27
CA GLN A 281 -17.51 21.70 -1.75
C GLN A 281 -17.84 21.75 -0.24
N GLN A 282 -17.14 22.57 0.54
CA GLN A 282 -17.39 22.73 1.98
C GLN A 282 -18.80 23.25 2.27
N TYR A 283 -19.38 24.06 1.37
CA TYR A 283 -20.73 24.59 1.52
C TYR A 283 -21.81 23.74 0.80
N THR A 284 -21.40 22.64 0.15
CA THR A 284 -22.31 21.70 -0.48
C THR A 284 -22.99 20.80 0.58
N TYR A 285 -24.24 20.38 0.33
CA TYR A 285 -24.94 19.40 1.17
C TYR A 285 -24.34 18.01 1.05
N ILE A 286 -24.26 17.28 2.16
CA ILE A 286 -23.65 15.94 2.22
C ILE A 286 -24.36 14.93 1.31
N SER A 287 -25.68 15.08 1.14
CA SER A 287 -26.46 14.24 0.22
C SER A 287 -25.94 14.29 -1.22
N LYS A 288 -25.38 15.44 -1.66
CA LYS A 288 -24.89 15.67 -3.01
C LYS A 288 -23.44 15.19 -3.25
N LEU A 289 -22.75 14.78 -2.18
CA LEU A 289 -21.39 14.26 -2.29
C LEU A 289 -21.39 12.89 -2.98
N SER A 290 -20.34 12.62 -3.75
CA SER A 290 -20.04 11.29 -4.30
C SER A 290 -19.75 10.29 -3.18
N GLY A 291 -19.70 8.98 -3.51
CA GLY A 291 -19.38 7.92 -2.55
C GLY A 291 -18.01 8.12 -1.91
N GLY A 292 -16.98 8.40 -2.72
CA GLY A 292 -15.61 8.66 -2.25
C GLY A 292 -15.50 9.91 -1.39
N GLU A 293 -16.20 11.02 -1.76
CA GLU A 293 -16.24 12.23 -0.93
C GLU A 293 -16.92 12.00 0.41
N LYS A 294 -17.98 11.20 0.47
CA LYS A 294 -18.63 10.79 1.74
C LYS A 294 -17.68 9.99 2.62
N LYS A 295 -16.94 9.05 2.04
CA LYS A 295 -15.92 8.27 2.77
C LYS A 295 -14.80 9.16 3.29
N ARG A 296 -14.31 10.10 2.47
CA ARG A 296 -13.33 11.10 2.85
C ARG A 296 -13.82 11.97 4.02
N LEU A 297 -15.07 12.42 3.96
CA LEU A 297 -15.69 13.18 5.05
C LEU A 297 -15.82 12.35 6.33
N GLN A 298 -16.19 11.07 6.22
CA GLN A 298 -16.26 10.14 7.35
C GLN A 298 -14.89 9.98 8.03
N LEU A 299 -13.83 9.77 7.24
CA LEU A 299 -12.47 9.67 7.74
C LEU A 299 -12.06 10.95 8.47
N LEU A 300 -12.26 12.10 7.83
CA LEU A 300 -11.97 13.41 8.40
C LEU A 300 -12.72 13.64 9.72
N ALA A 301 -14.00 13.27 9.78
CA ALA A 301 -14.80 13.40 11.00
C ALA A 301 -14.26 12.54 12.16
N VAL A 302 -13.72 11.36 11.86
CA VAL A 302 -13.05 10.51 12.85
C VAL A 302 -11.78 11.17 13.37
N LEU A 303 -10.94 11.67 12.46
CA LEU A 303 -9.67 12.31 12.80
C LEU A 303 -9.88 13.63 13.56
N PHE A 304 -10.90 14.39 13.20
CA PHE A 304 -11.20 15.68 13.82
C PHE A 304 -11.61 15.58 15.30
N LYS A 305 -12.08 14.40 15.73
CA LYS A 305 -12.33 14.09 17.16
C LYS A 305 -11.03 14.00 17.99
N ASN A 306 -9.87 14.07 17.35
CA ASN A 306 -8.56 13.93 17.98
C ASN A 306 -8.42 12.68 18.86
N PRO A 307 -8.66 11.48 18.30
CA PRO A 307 -8.55 10.22 19.02
C PRO A 307 -7.10 9.95 19.41
N ASN A 308 -6.88 9.18 20.48
CA ASN A 308 -5.56 8.68 20.87
C ASN A 308 -5.38 7.17 20.62
N PHE A 309 -6.46 6.50 20.21
CA PHE A 309 -6.45 5.15 19.68
C PHE A 309 -7.28 5.12 18.39
N LEU A 310 -6.61 4.97 17.25
CA LEU A 310 -7.25 5.01 15.95
C LEU A 310 -7.41 3.58 15.40
N ILE A 311 -8.63 3.25 15.00
CA ILE A 311 -8.99 1.98 14.37
C ILE A 311 -9.44 2.29 12.95
N LEU A 312 -8.74 1.74 11.97
CA LEU A 312 -9.04 1.92 10.56
C LEU A 312 -9.33 0.54 9.94
N ASP A 313 -10.59 0.32 9.56
CA ASP A 313 -11.04 -0.91 8.91
C ASP A 313 -11.23 -0.66 7.41
N GLU A 314 -10.28 -1.14 6.59
CA GLU A 314 -10.19 -0.96 5.14
C GLU A 314 -10.31 0.50 4.69
N PRO A 315 -9.46 1.40 5.21
CA PRO A 315 -9.54 2.82 4.88
C PRO A 315 -9.16 3.13 3.42
N THR A 316 -8.43 2.24 2.78
CA THR A 316 -7.95 2.40 1.40
C THR A 316 -9.02 2.13 0.35
N ASN A 317 -10.09 1.40 0.72
CA ASN A 317 -11.21 1.16 -0.17
C ASN A 317 -11.99 2.46 -0.43
N ASP A 318 -12.26 2.75 -1.68
CA ASP A 318 -13.06 3.89 -2.14
C ASP A 318 -12.43 5.29 -1.89
N LEU A 319 -11.14 5.37 -1.52
CA LEU A 319 -10.38 6.62 -1.44
C LEU A 319 -9.45 6.77 -2.64
N ASP A 320 -9.36 7.98 -3.20
CA ASP A 320 -8.42 8.30 -4.26
C ASP A 320 -6.97 8.39 -3.75
N LEU A 321 -5.99 8.23 -4.64
CA LEU A 321 -4.56 8.26 -4.30
C LEU A 321 -4.14 9.57 -3.61
N ALA A 322 -4.73 10.70 -3.98
CA ALA A 322 -4.42 11.98 -3.37
C ALA A 322 -4.86 12.00 -1.89
N THR A 323 -6.07 11.52 -1.60
CA THR A 323 -6.57 11.38 -0.22
C THR A 323 -5.74 10.36 0.58
N LEU A 324 -5.36 9.24 -0.05
CA LEU A 324 -4.49 8.24 0.60
C LEU A 324 -3.13 8.82 0.98
N ASN A 325 -2.51 9.63 0.12
CA ASN A 325 -1.25 10.31 0.45
C ASN A 325 -1.40 11.29 1.63
N VAL A 326 -2.50 12.06 1.68
CA VAL A 326 -2.78 12.94 2.82
C VAL A 326 -2.97 12.14 4.10
N LEU A 327 -3.71 11.03 4.04
CA LEU A 327 -3.92 10.13 5.17
C LEU A 327 -2.61 9.49 5.64
N GLU A 328 -1.77 9.00 4.72
CA GLU A 328 -0.46 8.43 5.03
C GLU A 328 0.42 9.42 5.78
N ASN A 329 0.57 10.63 5.25
CA ASN A 329 1.37 11.68 5.88
C ASN A 329 0.84 12.03 7.28
N PHE A 330 -0.48 12.14 7.43
CA PHE A 330 -1.11 12.34 8.72
C PHE A 330 -0.81 11.20 9.70
N LEU A 331 -0.92 9.94 9.26
CA LEU A 331 -0.68 8.77 10.10
C LEU A 331 0.80 8.56 10.45
N MET A 332 1.73 8.99 9.59
CA MET A 332 3.16 8.97 9.92
C MET A 332 3.50 9.85 11.12
N ASP A 333 2.87 11.03 11.21
CA ASP A 333 3.07 11.98 12.32
C ASP A 333 2.20 11.65 13.54
N TYR A 334 1.25 10.70 13.41
CA TYR A 334 0.33 10.32 14.47
C TYR A 334 1.03 9.55 15.59
N GLN A 335 0.98 10.06 16.82
CA GLN A 335 1.68 9.48 17.98
C GLN A 335 0.80 8.60 18.87
N GLY A 336 -0.46 8.40 18.51
CA GLY A 336 -1.37 7.49 19.21
C GLY A 336 -1.20 6.02 18.78
N CYS A 337 -2.00 5.16 19.40
CA CYS A 337 -2.08 3.78 18.95
C CYS A 337 -2.86 3.70 17.64
N LEU A 338 -2.32 2.94 16.69
CA LEU A 338 -2.96 2.68 15.41
C LEU A 338 -3.24 1.19 15.26
N LEU A 339 -4.47 0.85 14.96
CA LEU A 339 -4.88 -0.49 14.58
C LEU A 339 -5.44 -0.45 13.16
N LEU A 340 -4.77 -1.08 12.22
CA LEU A 340 -5.04 -0.99 10.81
C LEU A 340 -5.42 -2.34 10.21
N VAL A 341 -6.60 -2.45 9.64
CA VAL A 341 -6.98 -3.55 8.75
C VAL A 341 -6.93 -3.02 7.34
N SER A 342 -6.08 -3.57 6.49
CA SER A 342 -6.02 -3.21 5.08
C SER A 342 -5.49 -4.36 4.23
N HIS A 343 -5.93 -4.40 2.99
CA HIS A 343 -5.37 -5.25 1.94
C HIS A 343 -4.33 -4.50 1.10
N ASP A 344 -4.18 -3.19 1.28
CA ASP A 344 -3.13 -2.39 0.67
C ASP A 344 -1.79 -2.63 1.36
N ARG A 345 -0.92 -3.35 0.67
CA ARG A 345 0.41 -3.77 1.16
C ARG A 345 1.31 -2.56 1.42
N TYR A 346 1.33 -1.59 0.52
CA TYR A 346 2.15 -0.39 0.63
C TYR A 346 1.76 0.44 1.87
N PHE A 347 0.46 0.59 2.09
CA PHE A 347 -0.07 1.30 3.24
C PHE A 347 0.29 0.60 4.55
N MET A 348 0.22 -0.74 4.57
CA MET A 348 0.61 -1.55 5.72
C MET A 348 2.12 -1.45 6.00
N ASP A 349 2.97 -1.62 4.97
CA ASP A 349 4.43 -1.60 5.13
C ASP A 349 4.95 -0.26 5.66
N LYS A 350 4.28 0.84 5.29
CA LYS A 350 4.67 2.19 5.68
C LYS A 350 4.26 2.56 7.10
N LEU A 351 3.17 2.00 7.61
CA LEU A 351 2.49 2.50 8.80
C LEU A 351 2.52 1.57 10.01
N VAL A 352 2.79 0.26 9.85
CA VAL A 352 2.69 -0.71 10.94
C VAL A 352 4.05 -1.25 11.37
N ASP A 353 4.19 -1.52 12.66
CA ASP A 353 5.41 -2.06 13.26
C ASP A 353 5.38 -3.59 13.34
N HIS A 354 4.19 -4.19 13.53
CA HIS A 354 3.96 -5.63 13.59
C HIS A 354 2.52 -6.00 13.19
N LEU A 355 2.27 -7.29 12.99
CA LEU A 355 1.02 -7.79 12.45
C LEU A 355 0.33 -8.79 13.37
N PHE A 356 -0.98 -8.64 13.56
CA PHE A 356 -1.83 -9.72 14.04
C PHE A 356 -2.34 -10.54 12.86
N VAL A 357 -1.88 -11.77 12.78
CA VAL A 357 -2.23 -12.71 11.73
C VAL A 357 -3.37 -13.59 12.19
N PHE A 358 -4.55 -13.42 11.62
CA PHE A 358 -5.72 -14.24 11.87
C PHE A 358 -5.70 -15.47 10.96
N GLU A 359 -5.17 -16.59 11.48
CA GLU A 359 -5.08 -17.86 10.74
C GLU A 359 -6.42 -18.61 10.65
N GLY A 360 -7.44 -18.15 11.38
CA GLY A 360 -8.71 -18.84 11.53
C GLY A 360 -8.75 -19.75 12.74
N ASN A 361 -9.89 -20.43 12.98
CA ASN A 361 -10.10 -21.33 14.11
C ASN A 361 -9.75 -20.76 15.50
N GLY A 362 -9.78 -19.42 15.62
CA GLY A 362 -9.49 -18.70 16.85
C GLY A 362 -8.01 -18.46 17.15
N VAL A 363 -7.13 -18.77 16.20
CA VAL A 363 -5.69 -18.54 16.34
C VAL A 363 -5.34 -17.16 15.79
N VAL A 364 -4.68 -16.35 16.61
CA VAL A 364 -4.15 -15.03 16.24
C VAL A 364 -2.67 -15.02 16.64
N ASN A 365 -1.79 -14.92 15.65
CA ASN A 365 -0.35 -14.86 15.85
C ASN A 365 0.13 -13.41 15.75
N ASP A 366 0.97 -13.01 16.69
CA ASP A 366 1.69 -11.74 16.65
C ASP A 366 2.99 -11.95 15.86
N PHE A 367 3.08 -11.32 14.69
CA PHE A 367 4.25 -11.39 13.81
C PHE A 367 5.04 -10.08 13.90
N PRO A 368 6.29 -10.10 14.40
CA PRO A 368 7.13 -8.92 14.44
C PRO A 368 7.63 -8.56 13.05
N GLY A 369 7.31 -7.37 12.58
CA GLY A 369 7.70 -6.84 11.28
C GLY A 369 6.51 -6.39 10.43
N ASN A 370 6.83 -5.83 9.27
CA ASN A 370 5.86 -5.29 8.33
C ASN A 370 5.25 -6.41 7.44
N TYR A 371 4.33 -6.03 6.56
CA TYR A 371 3.61 -6.95 5.70
C TYR A 371 4.53 -7.68 4.71
N THR A 372 5.51 -6.99 4.12
CA THR A 372 6.50 -7.60 3.20
C THR A 372 7.32 -8.69 3.90
N SER A 373 7.81 -8.42 5.12
CA SER A 373 8.54 -9.41 5.94
C SER A 373 7.68 -10.65 6.24
N TYR A 374 6.41 -10.44 6.56
CA TYR A 374 5.46 -11.53 6.77
C TYR A 374 5.27 -12.39 5.51
N ARG A 375 5.18 -11.77 4.33
CA ARG A 375 5.03 -12.49 3.06
C ARG A 375 6.25 -13.32 2.70
N ILE A 376 7.45 -12.81 2.93
CA ILE A 376 8.69 -13.56 2.76
C ILE A 376 8.69 -14.79 3.66
N HIS A 377 8.38 -14.61 4.95
CA HIS A 377 8.28 -15.70 5.90
C HIS A 377 7.25 -16.78 5.49
N LEU A 378 6.08 -16.38 4.97
CA LEU A 378 5.09 -17.30 4.46
C LEU A 378 5.59 -18.12 3.26
N LYS A 379 6.27 -17.47 2.30
CA LYS A 379 6.83 -18.14 1.13
C LYS A 379 7.89 -19.17 1.55
N GLU A 380 8.75 -18.82 2.48
CA GLU A 380 9.77 -19.73 3.04
C GLU A 380 9.13 -20.92 3.74
N LYS A 381 8.11 -20.70 4.57
CA LYS A 381 7.37 -21.76 5.27
C LYS A 381 6.67 -22.71 4.30
N GLN A 382 6.07 -22.18 3.23
CA GLN A 382 5.46 -22.99 2.16
C GLN A 382 6.49 -23.81 1.36
N ALA A 383 7.65 -23.22 1.07
CA ALA A 383 8.75 -23.92 0.40
C ALA A 383 9.27 -25.08 1.25
N GLN A 384 9.49 -24.86 2.56
CA GLN A 384 9.91 -25.90 3.50
C GLN A 384 8.87 -27.02 3.64
N GLN A 385 7.57 -26.71 3.66
CA GLN A 385 6.51 -27.70 3.71
C GLN A 385 6.44 -28.55 2.42
N LYS A 386 6.62 -27.94 1.25
CA LYS A 386 6.70 -28.70 -0.01
C LYS A 386 7.90 -29.65 -0.04
N THR A 387 9.03 -29.23 0.49
CA THR A 387 10.24 -30.05 0.58
C THR A 387 10.05 -31.21 1.57
N SER A 388 9.41 -30.97 2.73
CA SER A 388 9.14 -32.03 3.72
C SER A 388 8.11 -33.06 3.24
N ILE A 389 7.08 -32.65 2.51
CA ILE A 389 6.11 -33.58 1.90
C ILE A 389 6.79 -34.44 0.82
N HIS A 390 7.70 -33.88 0.04
CA HIS A 390 8.45 -34.63 -0.97
C HIS A 390 9.39 -35.65 -0.32
N THR A 391 10.02 -35.30 0.81
CA THR A 391 10.88 -36.20 1.57
C THR A 391 10.07 -37.33 2.23
N THR A 392 8.86 -37.04 2.77
CA THR A 392 7.99 -38.04 3.41
C THR A 392 7.38 -39.02 2.40
N LEU A 393 7.13 -38.57 1.17
CA LEU A 393 6.67 -39.46 0.09
C LEU A 393 7.77 -40.41 -0.42
N MET A 394 9.05 -39.99 -0.37
CA MET A 394 10.18 -40.86 -0.75
C MET A 394 10.58 -41.88 0.32
N THR A 395 10.22 -41.67 1.59
CA THR A 395 10.54 -42.61 2.68
C THR A 395 9.51 -43.74 2.88
N ASN A 396 8.32 -43.64 2.30
CA ASN A 396 7.27 -44.65 2.40
C ASN A 396 7.30 -45.72 1.31
N ASP A 397 8.22 -45.64 0.33
CA ASP A 397 8.30 -46.62 -0.77
C ASP A 397 9.36 -47.72 -0.58
N THR A 398 9.98 -47.83 0.62
CA THR A 398 11.05 -48.79 0.86
C THR A 398 10.68 -49.94 1.83
N THR A 399 9.41 -50.34 1.90
CA THR A 399 9.07 -51.63 2.60
C THR A 399 7.86 -52.28 1.92
N LYS A 400 8.08 -53.02 0.90
CA LYS A 400 7.43 -54.30 0.56
C LYS A 400 7.99 -54.89 -0.74
N SER A 401 8.85 -55.85 -0.61
CA SER A 401 9.29 -56.73 -1.68
C SER A 401 8.40 -57.97 -1.69
N ILE A 402 8.35 -58.58 -2.96
CA ILE A 402 7.96 -59.95 -3.33
C ILE A 402 6.48 -60.12 -3.73
N GLU A 403 6.21 -60.24 -5.01
CA GLU A 403 6.11 -61.38 -5.91
C GLU A 403 5.48 -60.95 -7.26
N THR A 404 6.11 -61.39 -8.33
CA THR A 404 5.64 -61.37 -9.72
C THR A 404 4.68 -62.55 -9.97
N PRO A 405 3.79 -62.57 -11.08
CA PRO A 405 4.20 -62.34 -12.44
C PRO A 405 3.16 -61.70 -13.42
N ALA A 406 3.76 -61.11 -14.46
CA ALA A 406 3.32 -60.98 -15.89
C ALA A 406 1.89 -60.68 -16.32
N SER A 407 1.66 -59.58 -17.02
CA SER A 407 1.37 -59.50 -18.45
C SER A 407 0.99 -58.07 -18.91
N ASN A 408 1.67 -57.64 -19.98
CA ASN A 408 1.31 -56.74 -21.09
C ASN A 408 0.21 -55.65 -20.90
N THR A 409 0.54 -54.39 -21.10
CA THR A 409 0.35 -53.59 -22.35
C THR A 409 0.40 -52.07 -22.05
N GLU A 410 1.15 -51.41 -22.94
CA GLU A 410 1.09 -50.00 -23.35
C GLU A 410 1.48 -48.84 -22.38
N GLU A 411 2.59 -48.23 -22.77
CA GLU A 411 3.18 -46.99 -22.24
C GLU A 411 2.33 -45.75 -22.51
N PRO A 412 2.45 -44.75 -21.61
CA PRO A 412 2.69 -43.39 -22.10
C PRO A 412 4.03 -42.83 -21.56
N VAL A 413 4.71 -42.19 -22.48
CA VAL A 413 6.02 -41.55 -22.43
C VAL A 413 6.21 -40.70 -21.18
N LYS A 414 7.07 -41.13 -20.26
CA LYS A 414 7.66 -40.33 -19.19
C LYS A 414 8.89 -39.64 -19.75
N LYS A 415 8.88 -38.26 -19.70
CA LYS A 415 10.10 -37.47 -19.84
C LYS A 415 11.04 -37.79 -18.67
N GLU A 416 12.13 -38.48 -18.97
CA GLU A 416 13.22 -38.75 -18.00
C GLU A 416 13.87 -37.41 -17.54
N LYS A 417 13.85 -37.14 -16.27
CA LYS A 417 14.76 -36.15 -15.63
C LYS A 417 16.17 -36.75 -15.73
N LYS A 418 17.04 -36.16 -16.52
CA LYS A 418 18.45 -36.51 -16.59
C LYS A 418 19.10 -36.13 -15.27
N LYS A 419 19.61 -37.10 -14.50
CA LYS A 419 20.47 -36.87 -13.35
C LYS A 419 21.72 -36.10 -13.81
N LEU A 420 22.09 -35.06 -13.04
CA LEU A 420 23.32 -34.32 -13.28
C LEU A 420 24.52 -35.26 -13.40
N SER A 421 25.37 -35.00 -14.40
CA SER A 421 26.66 -35.65 -14.57
C SER A 421 27.56 -35.33 -13.36
N TYR A 422 28.47 -36.24 -12.98
CA TYR A 422 29.43 -36.04 -11.90
C TYR A 422 30.21 -34.70 -12.02
N ASN A 423 30.50 -34.26 -13.24
CA ASN A 423 31.15 -32.99 -13.50
C ASN A 423 30.24 -31.78 -13.22
N GLU A 424 28.94 -31.89 -13.50
CA GLU A 424 27.95 -30.83 -13.23
C GLU A 424 27.68 -30.69 -11.75
N GLN A 425 27.66 -31.80 -11.01
CA GLN A 425 27.49 -31.82 -9.57
C GLN A 425 28.69 -31.18 -8.83
N ARG A 426 29.89 -31.43 -9.30
CA ARG A 426 31.12 -30.78 -8.79
C ARG A 426 31.15 -29.28 -9.13
N LEU A 427 30.63 -28.91 -10.29
CA LEU A 427 30.53 -27.52 -10.72
C LEU A 427 29.50 -26.76 -9.91
N TYR A 428 28.39 -27.39 -9.56
CA TYR A 428 27.36 -26.86 -8.66
C TYR A 428 27.92 -26.58 -7.24
N GLU A 429 28.62 -27.54 -6.63
CA GLU A 429 29.25 -27.38 -5.32
C GLU A 429 30.33 -26.28 -5.31
N ASN A 430 31.07 -26.12 -6.40
CA ASN A 430 32.08 -25.06 -6.51
C ASN A 430 31.43 -23.69 -6.68
N LEU A 431 30.36 -23.58 -7.47
CA LEU A 431 29.62 -22.32 -7.62
C LEU A 431 29.02 -21.86 -6.29
N GLU A 432 28.48 -22.78 -5.47
CA GLU A 432 27.92 -22.48 -4.16
C GLU A 432 28.99 -21.91 -3.20
N LYS A 433 30.19 -22.48 -3.22
CA LYS A 433 31.33 -21.98 -2.41
C LYS A 433 31.82 -20.63 -2.89
N ASP A 434 31.88 -20.43 -4.20
CA ASP A 434 32.35 -19.17 -4.80
C ASP A 434 31.35 -18.03 -4.55
N ILE A 435 30.06 -18.30 -4.62
CA ILE A 435 29.00 -17.32 -4.31
C ILE A 435 29.13 -16.90 -2.84
N ALA A 436 29.22 -17.85 -1.90
CA ALA A 436 29.38 -17.56 -0.49
C ALA A 436 30.66 -16.75 -0.17
N GLN A 437 31.78 -17.01 -0.87
CA GLN A 437 33.00 -16.24 -0.70
C GLN A 437 32.89 -14.81 -1.22
N LEU A 438 32.25 -14.63 -2.37
CA LEU A 438 32.05 -13.29 -2.97
C LEU A 438 31.08 -12.44 -2.14
N GLU A 439 30.06 -13.04 -1.53
CA GLU A 439 29.18 -12.35 -0.58
C GLU A 439 29.93 -11.85 0.66
N ILE A 440 30.79 -12.69 1.24
CA ILE A 440 31.63 -12.31 2.38
C ILE A 440 32.59 -11.17 2.00
N GLU A 441 33.25 -11.25 0.83
CA GLU A 441 34.15 -10.20 0.33
C GLU A 441 33.38 -8.88 0.12
N LYS A 442 32.18 -8.92 -0.45
CA LYS A 442 31.29 -7.77 -0.63
C LYS A 442 30.93 -7.11 0.70
N LEU A 443 30.59 -7.91 1.70
CA LEU A 443 30.22 -7.43 3.03
C LEU A 443 31.41 -6.76 3.73
N GLN A 444 32.60 -7.36 3.66
CA GLN A 444 33.83 -6.79 4.22
C GLN A 444 34.24 -5.48 3.57
N LEU A 445 34.13 -5.38 2.24
CA LEU A 445 34.42 -4.16 1.50
C LEU A 445 33.40 -3.06 1.80
N THR A 446 32.14 -3.42 2.01
CA THR A 446 31.08 -2.47 2.39
C THR A 446 31.32 -1.90 3.80
N ASP A 447 31.73 -2.73 4.76
CA ASP A 447 32.12 -2.28 6.09
C ASP A 447 33.35 -1.38 6.07
N GLN A 448 34.34 -1.70 5.21
CA GLN A 448 35.55 -0.90 5.05
C GLN A 448 35.26 0.48 4.43
N LEU A 449 34.29 0.60 3.53
CA LEU A 449 33.86 1.89 2.96
C LEU A 449 33.48 2.92 4.03
N GLY A 450 32.90 2.49 5.15
CA GLY A 450 32.56 3.37 6.28
C GLY A 450 33.74 3.88 7.09
N THR A 451 34.96 3.29 6.92
CA THR A 451 36.16 3.60 7.71
C THR A 451 37.27 4.26 6.89
N LEU A 452 37.18 4.19 5.56
CA LEU A 452 38.19 4.74 4.64
C LEU A 452 38.02 6.26 4.46
N SER A 453 39.07 7.02 4.72
CA SER A 453 39.13 8.49 4.56
C SER A 453 39.89 8.95 3.31
N ASN A 454 40.47 8.03 2.54
CA ASN A 454 41.28 8.35 1.35
C ASN A 454 40.45 8.12 0.07
N TYR A 455 40.37 9.11 -0.80
CA TYR A 455 39.56 9.09 -2.02
C TYR A 455 39.97 7.98 -3.01
N GLU A 456 41.27 7.68 -3.15
CA GLU A 456 41.71 6.63 -4.06
C GLU A 456 41.34 5.22 -3.60
N ASP A 457 41.35 4.98 -2.28
CA ASP A 457 40.99 3.70 -1.70
C ASP A 457 39.45 3.48 -1.70
N LEU A 458 38.69 4.56 -1.51
CA LEU A 458 37.24 4.57 -1.69
C LEU A 458 36.82 4.21 -3.12
N GLN A 459 37.53 4.76 -4.11
CA GLN A 459 37.23 4.49 -5.52
C GLN A 459 37.57 3.04 -5.92
N LYS A 460 38.70 2.50 -5.40
CA LYS A 460 39.10 1.10 -5.62
C LYS A 460 38.10 0.14 -4.98
N ALA A 461 37.68 0.38 -3.73
CA ALA A 461 36.70 -0.45 -3.03
C ALA A 461 35.33 -0.42 -3.72
N SER A 462 34.88 0.75 -4.16
CA SER A 462 33.61 0.90 -4.90
C SER A 462 33.61 0.16 -6.24
N ASN A 463 34.71 0.28 -7.02
CA ASN A 463 34.86 -0.44 -8.28
C ASN A 463 34.91 -1.96 -8.06
N ARG A 464 35.57 -2.42 -6.98
CA ARG A 464 35.62 -3.85 -6.64
C ARG A 464 34.26 -4.40 -6.24
N ILE A 465 33.45 -3.64 -5.49
CA ILE A 465 32.08 -4.02 -5.14
C ILE A 465 31.20 -4.15 -6.40
N LEU A 466 31.35 -3.26 -7.38
CA LEU A 466 30.64 -3.36 -8.66
C LEU A 466 31.09 -4.59 -9.48
N GLU A 467 32.38 -4.93 -9.49
CA GLU A 467 32.86 -6.16 -10.11
C GLU A 467 32.32 -7.41 -9.45
N ILE A 468 32.31 -7.45 -8.10
CA ILE A 468 31.76 -8.56 -7.33
C ILE A 468 30.27 -8.71 -7.60
N GLY A 469 29.50 -7.60 -7.71
CA GLY A 469 28.10 -7.63 -8.08
C GLY A 469 27.85 -8.35 -9.42
N LYS A 470 28.61 -8.00 -10.46
CA LYS A 470 28.51 -8.66 -11.78
C LYS A 470 28.91 -10.13 -11.75
N LEU A 471 29.96 -10.47 -10.99
CA LEU A 471 30.40 -11.86 -10.85
C LEU A 471 29.39 -12.71 -10.07
N LEU A 472 28.70 -12.14 -9.08
CA LEU A 472 27.60 -12.79 -8.35
C LEU A 472 26.45 -13.10 -9.30
N GLU A 473 25.96 -12.11 -10.07
CA GLU A 473 24.87 -12.32 -11.05
C GLU A 473 25.22 -13.44 -12.07
N GLU A 474 26.44 -13.46 -12.60
CA GLU A 474 26.85 -14.51 -13.54
C GLU A 474 26.92 -15.90 -12.90
N LYS A 475 27.37 -16.00 -11.65
CA LYS A 475 27.50 -17.27 -10.96
C LYS A 475 26.15 -17.76 -10.43
N GLU A 476 25.30 -16.88 -9.96
CA GLU A 476 23.92 -17.19 -9.56
C GLU A 476 23.09 -17.68 -10.73
N MET A 477 23.20 -17.05 -11.92
CA MET A 477 22.54 -17.53 -13.13
C MET A 477 22.97 -18.96 -13.51
N LYS A 478 24.25 -19.24 -13.46
CA LYS A 478 24.78 -20.61 -13.75
C LYS A 478 24.37 -21.61 -12.68
N TRP A 479 24.33 -21.20 -11.43
CA TRP A 479 23.87 -22.02 -10.31
C TRP A 479 22.39 -22.35 -10.46
N LEU A 480 21.56 -21.37 -10.87
CA LEU A 480 20.13 -21.52 -11.10
C LEU A 480 19.84 -22.48 -12.28
N GLU A 481 20.60 -22.36 -13.39
CA GLU A 481 20.51 -23.28 -14.54
C GLU A 481 20.82 -24.73 -14.16
N LEU A 482 21.78 -24.95 -13.28
CA LEU A 482 22.15 -26.29 -12.80
C LEU A 482 21.15 -26.79 -11.76
N SER A 483 20.58 -25.92 -10.94
CA SER A 483 19.56 -26.27 -9.94
C SER A 483 18.23 -26.68 -10.55
N GLU A 484 17.85 -26.11 -11.70
CA GLU A 484 16.64 -26.49 -12.46
C GLU A 484 16.74 -27.90 -13.07
N ARG A 485 17.97 -28.43 -13.19
CA ARG A 485 18.22 -29.79 -13.72
C ARG A 485 18.38 -30.84 -12.63
N LEU A 486 18.40 -30.42 -11.36
CA LEU A 486 18.37 -31.27 -10.17
C LEU A 486 16.94 -31.74 -9.86
#